data_38e84a0114531ed3884f1b2c8fcc192b
#
_entry.id   38e84a0114531ed3884f1b2c8fcc192b
#
_cell.length_a   1.000
_cell.length_b   1.000
_cell.length_c   1.000
_cell.angle_alpha   90.00
_cell.angle_beta   90.00
_cell.angle_gamma   90.00
#
_symmetry.space_group_name_H-M   'P 1'
#
loop_
_entity.id
_entity.type
_entity.pdbx_description
1 polymer ?
#
loop_
_entity_poly.entity_id
_entity_poly.type
_entity_poly.pdbx_seq_one_letter_code
_entity_poly.pdbx_strand_id
1 'polypeptide(L)'
;MKNYRLSLPFLGLLLALSPLRAQEAAVQQETSEQKDKRMEWFSQAKLGIFIHWGIYAVKGVSESWSFFNNYLPYDEYMNQAGGFTASQYDPKAWVDLIKESGAKYTVITTKHHDGVALWDTKVGDLSTVKSTPAGRDLIAPFVKEVRKQGLHLGFYYSLLDWSHPDYPNKTRTEVRYKDDPARWAKFNKFNFGQLAELNKTWKPDLYWFDGDWEQSAEAWNSKGIVDLLRSDNKNVIINSRIQGYGDYATPEQGVPVVRPEDKYWELCMTMNDSWGYQHTDSNYKSPY
;
A
#
# COMPACT_ATOMS: atom_id res chain seq x y z
N MET A 1 62.79 69.36 -16.79
CA MET A 1 62.38 68.20 -15.96
C MET A 1 61.10 67.60 -16.58
N LYS A 2 61.21 66.49 -17.26
CA LYS A 2 60.06 65.81 -17.97
C LYS A 2 59.54 64.64 -17.11
N ASN A 3 58.29 64.74 -16.67
CA ASN A 3 57.61 63.65 -15.95
C ASN A 3 57.00 62.65 -16.94
N TYR A 4 57.49 61.43 -16.91
CA TYR A 4 56.87 60.30 -17.60
C TYR A 4 55.89 59.62 -16.66
N ARG A 5 54.58 59.56 -17.04
CA ARG A 5 53.58 58.73 -16.41
C ARG A 5 53.55 57.40 -17.13
N LEU A 6 53.83 56.28 -16.42
CA LEU A 6 53.60 54.93 -16.89
C LEU A 6 52.13 54.63 -16.71
N SER A 7 51.46 54.24 -17.79
CA SER A 7 50.12 53.64 -17.78
C SER A 7 50.25 52.12 -17.81
N LEU A 8 49.75 51.38 -16.76
CA LEU A 8 49.59 49.96 -16.79
C LEU A 8 48.25 49.61 -17.43
N PRO A 9 48.16 48.60 -18.31
CA PRO A 9 46.87 48.09 -18.79
C PRO A 9 46.27 47.12 -17.78
N PHE A 10 45.05 47.37 -17.40
CA PHE A 10 44.21 46.49 -16.62
C PHE A 10 43.73 45.32 -17.51
N LEU A 11 44.26 44.11 -17.28
CA LEU A 11 43.81 42.90 -17.97
C LEU A 11 42.60 42.37 -17.23
N GLY A 12 41.39 42.64 -17.72
CA GLY A 12 40.14 42.13 -17.19
C GLY A 12 39.98 40.65 -17.52
N LEU A 13 40.06 39.79 -16.49
CA LEU A 13 39.79 38.36 -16.59
C LEU A 13 38.28 38.18 -16.56
N LEU A 14 37.66 37.97 -17.74
CA LEU A 14 36.27 37.57 -17.88
C LEU A 14 36.14 36.07 -17.49
N LEU A 15 35.73 35.80 -16.25
CA LEU A 15 35.27 34.50 -15.82
C LEU A 15 33.92 34.24 -16.49
N ALA A 16 33.92 33.39 -17.52
CA ALA A 16 32.72 32.85 -18.13
C ALA A 16 32.07 31.87 -17.12
N LEU A 17 31.05 32.32 -16.42
CA LEU A 17 30.13 31.44 -15.67
C LEU A 17 29.29 30.65 -16.65
N SER A 18 29.71 29.45 -16.97
CA SER A 18 28.85 28.47 -17.65
C SER A 18 27.70 28.09 -16.72
N PRO A 19 26.43 28.26 -17.11
CA PRO A 19 25.36 27.74 -16.32
C PRO A 19 25.45 26.20 -16.30
N LEU A 20 25.72 25.60 -15.15
CA LEU A 20 25.44 24.19 -14.93
C LEU A 20 23.92 24.00 -15.14
N ARG A 21 23.51 23.60 -16.33
CA ARG A 21 22.21 22.98 -16.54
C ARG A 21 22.26 21.66 -15.79
N ALA A 22 21.59 21.60 -14.64
CA ALA A 22 21.18 20.35 -14.05
C ALA A 22 20.34 19.65 -15.11
N GLN A 23 20.91 18.63 -15.73
CA GLN A 23 20.21 17.74 -16.62
C GLN A 23 19.28 16.93 -15.71
N GLU A 24 18.02 17.36 -15.59
CA GLU A 24 16.96 16.53 -15.07
C GLU A 24 17.02 15.23 -15.89
N ALA A 25 17.48 14.17 -15.26
CA ALA A 25 17.42 12.85 -15.86
C ALA A 25 15.93 12.55 -16.12
N ALA A 26 15.51 12.68 -17.36
CA ALA A 26 14.18 12.28 -17.77
C ALA A 26 14.00 10.84 -17.28
N VAL A 27 13.07 10.62 -16.34
CA VAL A 27 12.69 9.29 -15.91
C VAL A 27 12.22 8.57 -17.17
N GLN A 28 13.04 7.65 -17.65
CA GLN A 28 12.78 6.93 -18.89
C GLN A 28 11.49 6.14 -18.68
N GLN A 29 10.44 6.51 -19.39
CA GLN A 29 9.14 5.88 -19.28
C GLN A 29 9.28 4.39 -19.64
N GLU A 30 8.78 3.50 -18.78
CA GLU A 30 8.84 2.06 -19.00
C GLU A 30 8.22 1.68 -20.34
N THR A 31 8.93 0.91 -21.16
CA THR A 31 8.38 0.40 -22.43
C THR A 31 7.38 -0.72 -22.17
N SER A 32 6.50 -0.99 -23.15
CA SER A 32 5.54 -2.11 -23.06
C SER A 32 6.25 -3.46 -22.86
N GLU A 33 7.39 -3.68 -23.52
CA GLU A 33 8.19 -4.89 -23.37
C GLU A 33 8.78 -5.04 -21.96
N GLN A 34 9.27 -3.94 -21.38
CA GLN A 34 9.76 -3.93 -20.00
C GLN A 34 8.64 -4.22 -19.00
N LYS A 35 7.45 -3.64 -19.21
CA LYS A 35 6.25 -3.93 -18.42
C LYS A 35 5.88 -5.41 -18.54
N ASP A 36 5.84 -5.95 -19.76
CA ASP A 36 5.49 -7.35 -20.00
C ASP A 36 6.45 -8.31 -19.27
N LYS A 37 7.74 -8.03 -19.31
CA LYS A 37 8.75 -8.80 -18.60
C LYS A 37 8.56 -8.73 -17.08
N ARG A 38 8.24 -7.57 -16.55
CA ARG A 38 7.96 -7.37 -15.11
C ARG A 38 6.68 -8.10 -14.68
N MET A 39 5.67 -8.14 -15.54
CA MET A 39 4.38 -8.78 -15.29
C MET A 39 4.37 -10.29 -15.59
N GLU A 40 5.43 -10.86 -16.12
CA GLU A 40 5.46 -12.26 -16.57
C GLU A 40 5.14 -13.25 -15.46
N TRP A 41 5.77 -13.11 -14.30
CA TRP A 41 5.52 -14.00 -13.16
C TRP A 41 4.05 -13.96 -12.71
N PHE A 42 3.44 -12.77 -12.70
CA PHE A 42 2.04 -12.58 -12.31
C PHE A 42 1.10 -13.26 -13.33
N SER A 43 1.35 -13.09 -14.61
CA SER A 43 0.58 -13.76 -15.68
C SER A 43 0.62 -15.28 -15.58
N GLN A 44 1.74 -15.84 -15.11
CA GLN A 44 1.94 -17.29 -14.96
C GLN A 44 1.45 -17.84 -13.63
N ALA A 45 1.31 -16.99 -12.61
CA ALA A 45 0.97 -17.41 -11.25
C ALA A 45 -0.40 -18.07 -11.13
N LYS A 46 -1.42 -17.57 -11.83
CA LYS A 46 -2.82 -18.08 -11.92
C LYS A 46 -3.60 -18.10 -10.61
N LEU A 47 -2.97 -18.44 -9.49
CA LEU A 47 -3.59 -18.51 -8.18
C LEU A 47 -2.76 -17.75 -7.15
N GLY A 48 -3.40 -16.83 -6.44
CA GLY A 48 -2.90 -16.18 -5.24
C GLY A 48 -3.85 -16.40 -4.06
N ILE A 49 -3.33 -16.37 -2.86
CA ILE A 49 -4.13 -16.42 -1.63
C ILE A 49 -4.05 -15.07 -0.95
N PHE A 50 -5.22 -14.49 -0.67
CA PHE A 50 -5.35 -13.24 0.04
C PHE A 50 -5.69 -13.49 1.51
N ILE A 51 -4.87 -12.97 2.43
CA ILE A 51 -5.13 -13.00 3.87
C ILE A 51 -5.67 -11.64 4.29
N HIS A 52 -6.98 -11.56 4.49
CA HIS A 52 -7.66 -10.36 4.94
C HIS A 52 -7.82 -10.39 6.46
N TRP A 53 -6.91 -9.75 7.20
CA TRP A 53 -6.82 -9.87 8.64
C TRP A 53 -6.53 -8.53 9.31
N GLY A 54 -7.17 -8.29 10.45
CA GLY A 54 -7.03 -7.09 11.25
C GLY A 54 -7.83 -7.19 12.55
N ILE A 55 -7.96 -6.09 13.29
CA ILE A 55 -8.68 -6.07 14.58
C ILE A 55 -10.15 -6.48 14.47
N TYR A 56 -10.77 -6.32 13.31
CA TYR A 56 -12.15 -6.73 13.04
C TYR A 56 -12.38 -8.24 13.19
N ALA A 57 -11.34 -9.06 13.09
CA ALA A 57 -11.44 -10.50 13.30
C ALA A 57 -11.72 -10.88 14.77
N VAL A 58 -11.52 -9.96 15.72
CA VAL A 58 -11.76 -10.22 17.17
C VAL A 58 -13.23 -10.48 17.45
N LYS A 59 -14.12 -9.65 16.91
CA LYS A 59 -15.57 -9.81 17.04
C LYS A 59 -16.22 -10.42 15.79
N GLY A 60 -15.45 -10.64 14.71
CA GLY A 60 -15.99 -11.16 13.46
C GLY A 60 -17.00 -10.19 12.85
N VAL A 61 -16.63 -8.94 12.69
CA VAL A 61 -17.46 -7.89 12.08
C VAL A 61 -16.97 -7.56 10.67
N SER A 62 -17.83 -6.87 9.90
CA SER A 62 -17.53 -6.41 8.54
C SER A 62 -16.50 -5.30 8.57
N GLU A 63 -15.25 -5.64 8.62
CA GLU A 63 -14.04 -4.81 8.61
C GLU A 63 -14.28 -3.34 9.10
N SER A 64 -13.49 -2.40 8.62
CA SER A 64 -13.67 -0.96 8.89
C SER A 64 -14.99 -0.40 8.38
N TRP A 65 -15.63 -1.07 7.42
CA TRP A 65 -16.95 -0.70 6.90
C TRP A 65 -18.03 -0.73 7.97
N SER A 66 -17.86 -1.54 9.02
CA SER A 66 -18.77 -1.59 10.17
C SER A 66 -18.99 -0.22 10.79
N PHE A 67 -17.93 0.52 11.08
CA PHE A 67 -18.06 1.84 11.67
C PHE A 67 -18.23 2.93 10.62
N PHE A 68 -17.62 2.80 9.45
CA PHE A 68 -17.78 3.80 8.40
C PHE A 68 -19.26 3.94 7.98
N ASN A 69 -19.98 2.83 7.87
CA ASN A 69 -21.40 2.81 7.54
C ASN A 69 -22.33 3.04 8.75
N ASN A 70 -21.77 3.33 9.95
CA ASN A 70 -22.51 3.49 11.21
C ASN A 70 -23.31 2.24 11.63
N TYR A 71 -22.89 1.02 11.23
CA TYR A 71 -23.47 -0.24 11.75
C TYR A 71 -22.96 -0.51 13.18
N LEU A 72 -21.75 -0.02 13.49
CA LEU A 72 -21.13 -0.09 14.79
C LEU A 72 -20.53 1.27 15.12
N PRO A 73 -20.66 1.80 16.36
CA PRO A 73 -19.97 3.03 16.76
C PRO A 73 -18.45 2.90 16.61
N TYR A 74 -17.79 3.98 16.18
CA TYR A 74 -16.33 3.99 15.97
C TYR A 74 -15.55 3.50 17.20
N ASP A 75 -15.90 4.01 18.39
CA ASP A 75 -15.18 3.62 19.60
C ASP A 75 -15.40 2.15 19.96
N GLU A 76 -16.58 1.62 19.71
CA GLU A 76 -16.87 0.19 19.90
C GLU A 76 -16.08 -0.69 18.93
N TYR A 77 -15.95 -0.26 17.66
CA TYR A 77 -15.12 -0.93 16.69
C TYR A 77 -13.65 -0.92 17.11
N MET A 78 -13.10 0.25 17.49
CA MET A 78 -11.69 0.39 17.87
C MET A 78 -11.36 -0.33 19.19
N ASN A 79 -12.33 -0.50 20.09
CA ASN A 79 -12.14 -1.30 21.31
C ASN A 79 -11.79 -2.77 21.05
N GLN A 80 -12.02 -3.27 19.83
CA GLN A 80 -11.54 -4.60 19.42
C GLN A 80 -10.01 -4.73 19.47
N ALA A 81 -9.28 -3.62 19.31
CA ALA A 81 -7.82 -3.61 19.46
C ALA A 81 -7.38 -4.18 20.81
N GLY A 82 -8.14 -3.93 21.90
CA GLY A 82 -7.87 -4.49 23.23
C GLY A 82 -8.02 -6.01 23.34
N GLY A 83 -8.69 -6.65 22.40
CA GLY A 83 -8.82 -8.11 22.29
C GLY A 83 -7.90 -8.76 21.27
N PHE A 84 -7.17 -7.96 20.49
CA PHE A 84 -6.34 -8.46 19.39
C PHE A 84 -4.99 -8.98 19.91
N THR A 85 -4.98 -10.22 20.38
CA THR A 85 -3.80 -10.89 20.97
C THR A 85 -2.93 -11.58 19.93
N ALA A 86 -3.49 -11.97 18.79
CA ALA A 86 -2.86 -12.82 17.78
C ALA A 86 -2.22 -14.10 18.40
N SER A 87 -2.82 -14.64 19.48
CA SER A 87 -2.24 -15.76 20.25
C SER A 87 -2.17 -17.06 19.47
N GLN A 88 -3.08 -17.26 18.51
CA GLN A 88 -3.12 -18.45 17.63
C GLN A 88 -2.42 -18.19 16.28
N TYR A 89 -1.76 -17.06 16.11
CA TYR A 89 -1.08 -16.73 14.86
C TYR A 89 0.18 -17.59 14.69
N ASP A 90 0.14 -18.48 13.72
CA ASP A 90 1.29 -19.27 13.26
C ASP A 90 1.55 -18.97 11.77
N PRO A 91 2.48 -18.06 11.46
CA PRO A 91 2.79 -17.69 10.09
C PRO A 91 3.33 -18.85 9.27
N LYS A 92 4.02 -19.81 9.91
CA LYS A 92 4.51 -21.00 9.22
C LYS A 92 3.37 -21.88 8.75
N ALA A 93 2.43 -22.19 9.62
CA ALA A 93 1.27 -23.01 9.28
C ALA A 93 0.43 -22.33 8.17
N TRP A 94 0.23 -21.02 8.25
CA TRP A 94 -0.49 -20.26 7.22
C TRP A 94 0.20 -20.36 5.85
N VAL A 95 1.52 -20.14 5.82
CA VAL A 95 2.28 -20.14 4.56
C VAL A 95 2.45 -21.54 4.00
N ASP A 96 2.57 -22.56 4.86
CA ASP A 96 2.59 -23.96 4.41
C ASP A 96 1.26 -24.32 3.70
N LEU A 97 0.11 -23.94 4.27
CA LEU A 97 -1.20 -24.15 3.66
C LEU A 97 -1.35 -23.38 2.33
N ILE A 98 -0.88 -22.14 2.27
CA ILE A 98 -0.85 -21.36 1.02
C ILE A 98 -0.01 -22.09 -0.04
N LYS A 99 1.15 -22.61 0.32
CA LYS A 99 2.01 -23.35 -0.61
C LYS A 99 1.36 -24.64 -1.08
N GLU A 100 0.73 -25.37 -0.17
CA GLU A 100 0.02 -26.64 -0.45
C GLU A 100 -1.16 -26.42 -1.40
N SER A 101 -1.87 -25.29 -1.32
CA SER A 101 -2.95 -24.94 -2.25
C SER A 101 -2.49 -24.79 -3.72
N GLY A 102 -1.19 -24.75 -3.98
CA GLY A 102 -0.61 -24.54 -5.29
C GLY A 102 -0.43 -23.06 -5.68
N ALA A 103 -0.82 -22.14 -4.80
CA ALA A 103 -0.64 -20.70 -5.02
C ALA A 103 0.82 -20.32 -5.27
N LYS A 104 1.03 -19.28 -6.05
CA LYS A 104 2.36 -18.76 -6.41
C LYS A 104 2.68 -17.45 -5.71
N TYR A 105 1.68 -16.77 -5.20
CA TYR A 105 1.83 -15.54 -4.42
C TYR A 105 0.78 -15.49 -3.32
N THR A 106 1.01 -14.63 -2.36
CA THR A 106 0.06 -14.32 -1.31
C THR A 106 0.07 -12.83 -1.02
N VAL A 107 -1.09 -12.29 -0.69
CA VAL A 107 -1.27 -10.90 -0.26
C VAL A 107 -1.76 -10.91 1.17
N ILE A 108 -1.19 -10.08 2.04
CA ILE A 108 -1.65 -9.90 3.41
C ILE A 108 -2.02 -8.44 3.65
N THR A 109 -3.10 -8.19 4.38
CA THR A 109 -3.42 -6.84 4.86
C THR A 109 -2.32 -6.34 5.79
N THR A 110 -1.64 -5.27 5.41
CA THR A 110 -0.71 -4.59 6.30
C THR A 110 -1.40 -3.51 7.13
N LYS A 111 -2.35 -2.82 6.52
CA LYS A 111 -3.22 -1.83 7.17
C LYS A 111 -4.54 -1.75 6.39
N HIS A 112 -5.69 -1.91 7.06
CA HIS A 112 -7.01 -1.64 6.51
C HIS A 112 -7.42 -0.17 6.74
N HIS A 113 -8.62 0.23 6.35
CA HIS A 113 -9.11 1.61 6.47
C HIS A 113 -9.27 2.10 7.94
N ASP A 114 -9.19 1.19 8.91
CA ASP A 114 -9.17 1.51 10.35
C ASP A 114 -7.82 2.05 10.85
N GLY A 115 -6.80 2.03 10.01
CA GLY A 115 -5.50 2.58 10.31
C GLY A 115 -4.59 1.72 11.18
N VAL A 116 -5.06 0.54 11.65
CA VAL A 116 -4.23 -0.34 12.49
C VAL A 116 -3.17 -1.03 11.65
N ALA A 117 -1.92 -0.62 11.83
CA ALA A 117 -0.77 -1.23 11.18
C ALA A 117 -0.44 -2.58 11.81
N LEU A 118 -0.31 -3.64 11.01
CA LEU A 118 0.05 -4.97 11.51
C LEU A 118 1.56 -5.18 11.68
N TRP A 119 2.38 -4.14 11.47
CA TRP A 119 3.84 -4.16 11.63
C TRP A 119 4.30 -3.11 12.65
N ASP A 120 5.56 -3.20 13.06
CA ASP A 120 6.22 -2.25 13.96
C ASP A 120 6.54 -0.93 13.24
N THR A 121 5.49 -0.19 12.85
CA THR A 121 5.67 1.11 12.20
C THR A 121 6.31 2.14 13.13
N LYS A 122 7.24 2.92 12.59
CA LYS A 122 7.82 4.09 13.26
C LYS A 122 7.08 5.38 12.90
N VAL A 123 6.15 5.26 11.96
CA VAL A 123 5.29 6.37 11.50
C VAL A 123 3.89 6.17 12.06
N GLY A 124 3.57 6.93 13.12
CA GLY A 124 2.31 6.81 13.84
C GLY A 124 2.35 5.79 15.01
N ASP A 125 1.27 5.78 15.79
CA ASP A 125 1.18 5.00 17.02
C ASP A 125 0.13 3.89 16.99
N LEU A 126 -0.74 3.90 15.97
CA LEU A 126 -1.78 2.88 15.82
C LEU A 126 -1.22 1.64 15.13
N SER A 127 -0.78 0.67 15.92
CA SER A 127 -0.19 -0.57 15.41
C SER A 127 -0.40 -1.74 16.35
N THR A 128 -0.21 -2.95 15.86
CA THR A 128 -0.26 -4.17 16.69
C THR A 128 0.79 -4.16 17.79
N VAL A 129 1.91 -3.49 17.60
CA VAL A 129 2.98 -3.38 18.58
C VAL A 129 2.61 -2.44 19.72
N LYS A 130 2.02 -1.28 19.39
CA LYS A 130 1.81 -0.19 20.36
C LYS A 130 0.40 -0.16 20.94
N SER A 131 -0.60 -0.64 20.17
CA SER A 131 -2.01 -0.37 20.48
C SER A 131 -2.83 -1.65 20.72
N THR A 132 -2.20 -2.83 20.72
CA THR A 132 -2.89 -4.10 20.96
C THR A 132 -2.12 -5.01 21.91
N PRO A 133 -2.79 -5.97 22.57
CA PRO A 133 -2.12 -6.98 23.40
C PRO A 133 -1.19 -7.93 22.63
N ALA A 134 -1.28 -7.98 21.29
CA ALA A 134 -0.33 -8.74 20.48
C ALA A 134 1.11 -8.27 20.74
N GLY A 135 1.33 -6.97 20.93
CA GLY A 135 2.60 -6.36 21.34
C GLY A 135 3.79 -6.67 20.42
N ARG A 136 3.52 -7.07 19.18
CA ARG A 136 4.56 -7.54 18.25
C ARG A 136 4.21 -7.25 16.79
N ASP A 137 5.25 -7.23 15.95
CA ASP A 137 5.14 -7.20 14.49
C ASP A 137 4.59 -8.54 13.98
N LEU A 138 3.51 -8.50 13.20
CA LEU A 138 2.87 -9.67 12.62
C LEU A 138 3.26 -9.86 11.14
N ILE A 139 3.81 -8.83 10.50
CA ILE A 139 4.20 -8.88 9.10
C ILE A 139 5.59 -9.50 8.92
N ALA A 140 6.55 -9.13 9.75
CA ALA A 140 7.92 -9.64 9.63
C ALA A 140 8.01 -11.18 9.65
N PRO A 141 7.37 -11.92 10.59
CA PRO A 141 7.40 -13.38 10.60
C PRO A 141 6.66 -13.99 9.40
N PHE A 142 5.57 -13.36 8.92
CA PHE A 142 4.88 -13.82 7.70
C PHE A 142 5.77 -13.71 6.47
N VAL A 143 6.39 -12.56 6.27
CA VAL A 143 7.33 -12.32 5.15
C VAL A 143 8.45 -13.34 5.14
N LYS A 144 9.02 -13.64 6.32
CA LYS A 144 10.08 -14.64 6.45
C LYS A 144 9.66 -16.01 5.91
N GLU A 145 8.48 -16.49 6.29
CA GLU A 145 8.00 -17.79 5.83
C GLU A 145 7.60 -17.77 4.34
N VAL A 146 6.98 -16.70 3.84
CA VAL A 146 6.66 -16.51 2.41
C VAL A 146 7.92 -16.62 1.55
N ARG A 147 8.98 -15.88 1.93
CA ARG A 147 10.26 -15.90 1.19
C ARG A 147 10.94 -17.26 1.26
N LYS A 148 10.91 -17.94 2.42
CA LYS A 148 11.45 -19.28 2.60
C LYS A 148 10.78 -20.32 1.70
N GLN A 149 9.48 -20.19 1.46
CA GLN A 149 8.71 -21.08 0.57
C GLN A 149 8.83 -20.71 -0.92
N GLY A 150 9.54 -19.64 -1.25
CA GLY A 150 9.72 -19.18 -2.63
C GLY A 150 8.41 -18.64 -3.26
N LEU A 151 7.50 -18.12 -2.44
CA LEU A 151 6.28 -17.46 -2.91
C LEU A 151 6.53 -15.98 -3.15
N HIS A 152 5.82 -15.39 -4.11
CA HIS A 152 5.80 -13.94 -4.25
C HIS A 152 4.97 -13.31 -3.13
N LEU A 153 5.48 -12.20 -2.60
CA LEU A 153 4.90 -11.45 -1.48
C LEU A 153 4.11 -10.25 -1.98
N GLY A 154 2.85 -10.15 -1.62
CA GLY A 154 2.01 -8.97 -1.82
C GLY A 154 1.61 -8.32 -0.50
N PHE A 155 1.53 -7.00 -0.50
CA PHE A 155 0.98 -6.22 0.59
C PHE A 155 -0.29 -5.51 0.15
N TYR A 156 -1.40 -5.79 0.84
CA TYR A 156 -2.55 -4.89 0.81
C TYR A 156 -2.25 -3.69 1.70
N TYR A 157 -2.49 -2.52 1.18
CA TYR A 157 -2.35 -1.28 1.92
C TYR A 157 -3.50 -0.33 1.57
N SER A 158 -4.26 0.09 2.58
CA SER A 158 -5.28 1.11 2.41
C SER A 158 -4.66 2.49 2.30
N LEU A 159 -4.97 3.20 1.22
CA LEU A 159 -4.68 4.63 1.07
C LEU A 159 -5.53 5.46 2.03
N LEU A 160 -6.78 5.03 2.27
CA LEU A 160 -7.66 5.60 3.28
C LEU A 160 -7.14 5.29 4.69
N ASP A 161 -7.41 6.19 5.62
CA ASP A 161 -7.27 5.94 7.05
C ASP A 161 -8.33 6.75 7.79
N TRP A 162 -9.48 6.14 7.99
CA TRP A 162 -10.62 6.80 8.66
C TRP A 162 -10.38 7.06 10.14
N SER A 163 -9.34 6.48 10.73
CA SER A 163 -8.92 6.74 12.13
C SER A 163 -7.91 7.87 12.25
N HIS A 164 -7.18 8.18 11.17
CA HIS A 164 -6.15 9.20 11.23
C HIS A 164 -6.73 10.61 11.46
N PRO A 165 -6.24 11.37 12.46
CA PRO A 165 -6.82 12.67 12.79
C PRO A 165 -6.75 13.68 11.64
N ASP A 166 -5.75 13.62 10.79
CA ASP A 166 -5.58 14.51 9.65
C ASP A 166 -6.21 13.97 8.36
N TYR A 167 -6.94 12.83 8.40
CA TYR A 167 -7.76 12.36 7.27
C TYR A 167 -9.14 13.04 7.30
N PRO A 168 -9.70 13.47 6.14
CA PRO A 168 -10.95 14.25 6.14
C PRO A 168 -12.16 13.49 6.65
N ASN A 169 -12.38 12.26 6.20
CA ASN A 169 -13.55 11.48 6.55
C ASN A 169 -13.26 10.58 7.78
N LYS A 170 -14.25 10.44 8.66
CA LYS A 170 -14.20 9.48 9.77
C LYS A 170 -15.25 8.39 9.59
N THR A 171 -16.48 8.79 9.27
CA THR A 171 -17.57 7.90 8.91
C THR A 171 -18.31 8.45 7.69
N ARG A 172 -19.28 7.71 7.17
CA ARG A 172 -20.12 8.17 6.07
C ARG A 172 -20.84 9.49 6.36
N THR A 173 -21.08 9.79 7.62
CA THR A 173 -21.82 10.98 8.07
C THR A 173 -20.98 11.97 8.87
N GLU A 174 -19.79 11.58 9.32
CA GLU A 174 -18.90 12.44 10.09
C GLU A 174 -17.64 12.79 9.28
N VAL A 175 -17.51 14.08 8.96
CA VAL A 175 -16.37 14.66 8.22
C VAL A 175 -15.63 15.61 9.16
N ARG A 176 -14.31 15.38 9.34
CA ARG A 176 -13.47 16.23 10.20
C ARG A 176 -13.23 17.60 9.60
N TYR A 177 -13.06 17.65 8.27
CA TYR A 177 -12.89 18.88 7.50
C TYR A 177 -13.22 18.63 6.02
N LYS A 178 -13.57 19.69 5.30
CA LYS A 178 -13.85 19.61 3.85
C LYS A 178 -12.64 20.03 3.01
N ASP A 179 -11.93 21.06 3.44
CA ASP A 179 -10.75 21.61 2.77
C ASP A 179 -9.77 22.12 3.82
N ASP A 180 -8.65 21.42 3.99
CA ASP A 180 -7.54 21.81 4.86
C ASP A 180 -6.24 21.24 4.27
N PRO A 181 -5.59 21.98 3.35
CA PRO A 181 -4.36 21.51 2.69
C PRO A 181 -3.23 21.20 3.67
N ALA A 182 -3.17 21.86 4.82
CA ALA A 182 -2.12 21.64 5.80
C ALA A 182 -2.30 20.28 6.51
N ARG A 183 -3.53 19.92 6.89
CA ARG A 183 -3.85 18.60 7.44
C ARG A 183 -3.66 17.51 6.38
N TRP A 184 -4.12 17.75 5.16
CA TRP A 184 -3.95 16.83 4.05
C TRP A 184 -2.47 16.54 3.75
N ALA A 185 -1.62 17.56 3.78
CA ALA A 185 -0.17 17.39 3.61
C ALA A 185 0.46 16.54 4.73
N LYS A 186 0.00 16.68 5.99
CA LYS A 186 0.44 15.84 7.11
C LYS A 186 0.02 14.39 6.90
N PHE A 187 -1.23 14.16 6.48
CA PHE A 187 -1.70 12.81 6.18
C PHE A 187 -0.91 12.17 5.02
N ASN A 188 -0.68 12.89 3.93
CA ASN A 188 0.14 12.38 2.83
C ASN A 188 1.56 12.04 3.29
N LYS A 189 2.18 12.88 4.10
CA LYS A 189 3.51 12.59 4.68
C LYS A 189 3.49 11.30 5.51
N PHE A 190 2.46 11.09 6.31
CA PHE A 190 2.24 9.85 7.07
C PHE A 190 2.13 8.64 6.13
N ASN A 191 1.27 8.72 5.12
CA ASN A 191 1.05 7.65 4.14
C ASN A 191 2.35 7.28 3.41
N PHE A 192 3.07 8.28 2.90
CA PHE A 192 4.38 8.08 2.25
C PHE A 192 5.41 7.47 3.21
N GLY A 193 5.41 7.88 4.47
CA GLY A 193 6.31 7.34 5.48
C GLY A 193 6.08 5.85 5.71
N GLN A 194 4.83 5.43 5.88
CA GLN A 194 4.48 4.01 6.04
C GLN A 194 4.82 3.18 4.80
N LEU A 195 4.52 3.69 3.60
CA LEU A 195 4.87 3.01 2.35
C LEU A 195 6.38 2.87 2.16
N ALA A 196 7.16 3.90 2.53
CA ALA A 196 8.61 3.84 2.50
C ALA A 196 9.16 2.77 3.47
N GLU A 197 8.60 2.66 4.68
CA GLU A 197 8.98 1.61 5.64
C GLU A 197 8.74 0.21 5.06
N LEU A 198 7.52 -0.05 4.57
CA LEU A 198 7.13 -1.34 4.00
C LEU A 198 8.03 -1.72 2.82
N ASN A 199 8.23 -0.77 1.91
CA ASN A 199 8.99 -0.99 0.69
C ASN A 199 10.48 -1.24 0.96
N LYS A 200 11.10 -0.40 1.77
CA LYS A 200 12.51 -0.51 2.11
C LYS A 200 12.83 -1.78 2.91
N THR A 201 11.94 -2.14 3.85
CA THR A 201 12.18 -3.26 4.77
C THR A 201 12.00 -4.60 4.09
N TRP A 202 10.93 -4.77 3.31
CA TRP A 202 10.54 -6.10 2.83
C TRP A 202 10.54 -6.26 1.30
N LYS A 203 10.58 -5.16 0.55
CA LYS A 203 10.59 -5.16 -0.92
C LYS A 203 9.55 -6.15 -1.49
N PRO A 204 8.25 -5.93 -1.22
CA PRO A 204 7.23 -6.84 -1.73
C PRO A 204 7.25 -6.89 -3.25
N ASP A 205 6.79 -8.00 -3.82
CA ASP A 205 6.69 -8.18 -5.27
C ASP A 205 5.44 -7.48 -5.82
N LEU A 206 4.44 -7.25 -4.95
CA LEU A 206 3.14 -6.70 -5.31
C LEU A 206 2.61 -5.77 -4.22
N TYR A 207 2.06 -4.61 -4.63
CA TYR A 207 1.18 -3.79 -3.80
C TYR A 207 -0.27 -3.90 -4.30
N TRP A 208 -1.14 -4.24 -3.37
CA TRP A 208 -2.57 -4.23 -3.53
C TRP A 208 -3.14 -3.03 -2.77
N PHE A 209 -3.22 -1.88 -3.44
CA PHE A 209 -3.82 -0.68 -2.86
C PHE A 209 -5.32 -0.79 -2.81
N ASP A 210 -5.92 -0.04 -1.90
CA ASP A 210 -7.35 0.11 -1.76
C ASP A 210 -7.70 1.51 -1.25
N GLY A 211 -8.92 1.96 -1.49
CA GLY A 211 -9.38 3.24 -0.96
C GLY A 211 -8.98 4.46 -1.78
N ASP A 212 -8.62 4.31 -3.04
CA ASP A 212 -8.20 5.43 -3.89
C ASP A 212 -9.36 6.33 -4.34
N TRP A 213 -10.61 5.88 -4.20
CA TRP A 213 -11.81 6.56 -4.73
C TRP A 213 -12.21 7.85 -4.00
N GLU A 214 -11.71 8.12 -2.80
CA GLU A 214 -12.07 9.33 -2.05
C GLU A 214 -11.32 10.58 -2.50
N GLN A 215 -10.23 10.44 -3.25
CA GLN A 215 -9.40 11.56 -3.68
C GLN A 215 -8.93 11.37 -5.12
N SER A 216 -8.50 12.47 -5.75
CA SER A 216 -7.90 12.42 -7.10
C SER A 216 -6.47 11.88 -7.08
N ALA A 217 -5.96 11.52 -8.26
CA ALA A 217 -4.58 11.09 -8.43
C ALA A 217 -3.56 12.13 -7.94
N GLU A 218 -3.86 13.41 -8.18
CA GLU A 218 -3.01 14.54 -7.74
C GLU A 218 -3.03 14.67 -6.23
N ALA A 219 -4.22 14.57 -5.61
CA ALA A 219 -4.35 14.65 -4.16
C ALA A 219 -3.63 13.51 -3.46
N TRP A 220 -3.77 12.27 -3.94
CA TRP A 220 -3.01 11.12 -3.45
C TRP A 220 -1.51 11.22 -3.75
N ASN A 221 -1.11 12.06 -4.70
CA ASN A 221 0.23 12.02 -5.30
C ASN A 221 0.57 10.60 -5.81
N SER A 222 -0.36 10.01 -6.55
CA SER A 222 -0.28 8.62 -7.02
C SER A 222 1.00 8.33 -7.78
N LYS A 223 1.43 9.26 -8.64
CA LYS A 223 2.72 9.15 -9.34
C LYS A 223 3.90 9.08 -8.35
N GLY A 224 3.91 9.95 -7.35
CA GLY A 224 4.96 9.98 -6.33
C GLY A 224 5.01 8.68 -5.51
N ILE A 225 3.86 8.08 -5.22
CA ILE A 225 3.80 6.75 -4.57
C ILE A 225 4.44 5.70 -5.47
N VAL A 226 4.06 5.63 -6.74
CA VAL A 226 4.64 4.66 -7.69
C VAL A 226 6.14 4.86 -7.84
N ASP A 227 6.59 6.09 -7.96
CA ASP A 227 8.02 6.43 -8.06
C ASP A 227 8.78 5.99 -6.80
N LEU A 228 8.22 6.24 -5.60
CA LEU A 228 8.79 5.78 -4.32
C LEU A 228 8.96 4.26 -4.31
N LEU A 229 7.93 3.52 -4.66
CA LEU A 229 7.97 2.06 -4.62
C LEU A 229 8.97 1.49 -5.63
N ARG A 230 9.03 2.05 -6.83
CA ARG A 230 9.93 1.60 -7.91
C ARG A 230 11.37 2.07 -7.73
N SER A 231 11.63 3.06 -6.90
CA SER A 231 13.00 3.48 -6.59
C SER A 231 13.82 2.38 -5.91
N ASP A 232 13.20 1.63 -5.01
CA ASP A 232 13.85 0.53 -4.27
C ASP A 232 13.60 -0.85 -4.90
N ASN A 233 12.49 -1.02 -5.60
CA ASN A 233 12.11 -2.28 -6.27
C ASN A 233 11.50 -2.01 -7.65
N LYS A 234 12.35 -1.97 -8.68
CA LYS A 234 11.93 -1.71 -10.06
C LYS A 234 10.92 -2.73 -10.60
N ASN A 235 10.88 -3.92 -10.02
CA ASN A 235 10.04 -5.02 -10.48
C ASN A 235 8.68 -5.12 -9.74
N VAL A 236 8.42 -4.24 -8.77
CA VAL A 236 7.16 -4.25 -8.05
C VAL A 236 5.99 -3.99 -9.00
N ILE A 237 4.95 -4.81 -8.86
CA ILE A 237 3.68 -4.60 -9.56
C ILE A 237 2.65 -3.99 -8.61
N ILE A 238 1.73 -3.21 -9.19
CA ILE A 238 0.79 -2.41 -8.42
C ILE A 238 -0.59 -2.56 -9.08
N ASN A 239 -1.63 -2.82 -8.28
CA ASN A 239 -2.99 -2.91 -8.81
C ASN A 239 -3.53 -1.55 -9.30
N SER A 240 -4.68 -1.57 -9.98
CA SER A 240 -5.29 -0.37 -10.57
C SER A 240 -5.82 0.65 -9.56
N ARG A 241 -5.92 0.27 -8.26
CA ARG A 241 -6.48 1.14 -7.20
C ARG A 241 -5.49 2.19 -6.72
N ILE A 242 -4.95 2.92 -7.66
CA ILE A 242 -4.04 4.06 -7.48
C ILE A 242 -4.30 5.13 -8.55
N GLN A 243 -5.59 5.35 -8.86
CA GLN A 243 -6.04 6.41 -9.76
C GLN A 243 -5.31 6.41 -11.13
N GLY A 244 -5.29 5.24 -11.80
CA GLY A 244 -4.75 5.13 -13.17
C GLY A 244 -3.24 4.88 -13.29
N TYR A 245 -2.51 4.76 -12.19
CA TYR A 245 -1.06 4.49 -12.20
C TYR A 245 -0.70 3.03 -11.97
N GLY A 246 -1.68 2.13 -11.96
CA GLY A 246 -1.49 0.70 -11.71
C GLY A 246 -1.05 -0.10 -12.93
N ASP A 247 -0.75 -1.35 -12.68
CA ASP A 247 -0.27 -2.31 -13.69
C ASP A 247 -1.34 -3.29 -14.14
N TYR A 248 -2.32 -3.63 -13.27
CA TYR A 248 -3.33 -4.64 -13.52
C TYR A 248 -4.67 -4.28 -12.84
N ALA A 249 -5.78 -4.66 -13.50
CA ALA A 249 -7.12 -4.43 -12.98
C ALA A 249 -7.51 -5.48 -11.92
N THR A 250 -8.42 -5.10 -11.01
CA THR A 250 -8.91 -5.96 -9.92
C THR A 250 -10.44 -6.02 -9.90
N PRO A 251 -11.09 -6.70 -10.86
CA PRO A 251 -12.51 -6.98 -10.74
C PRO A 251 -12.78 -7.84 -9.49
N GLU A 252 -13.93 -7.62 -8.85
CA GLU A 252 -14.27 -8.24 -7.58
C GLU A 252 -15.53 -9.10 -7.66
N GLN A 253 -15.54 -10.17 -6.84
CA GLN A 253 -16.67 -11.03 -6.46
C GLN A 253 -17.34 -11.78 -7.61
N GLY A 254 -17.36 -11.29 -8.81
CA GLY A 254 -18.00 -11.92 -9.96
C GLY A 254 -17.05 -12.08 -11.13
N VAL A 255 -17.14 -13.19 -11.85
CA VAL A 255 -16.43 -13.34 -13.12
C VAL A 255 -16.92 -12.25 -14.07
N PRO A 256 -16.04 -11.39 -14.59
CA PRO A 256 -16.45 -10.35 -15.52
C PRO A 256 -17.15 -10.92 -16.73
N VAL A 257 -18.35 -10.41 -17.03
CA VAL A 257 -19.13 -10.82 -18.23
C VAL A 257 -18.38 -10.44 -19.52
N VAL A 258 -17.68 -9.29 -19.46
CA VAL A 258 -16.78 -8.83 -20.52
C VAL A 258 -15.37 -8.82 -19.94
N ARG A 259 -14.41 -9.38 -20.68
CA ARG A 259 -13.01 -9.37 -20.26
C ARG A 259 -12.58 -7.93 -19.99
N PRO A 260 -11.86 -7.66 -18.87
CA PRO A 260 -11.25 -6.35 -18.62
C PRO A 260 -10.40 -5.89 -19.81
N GLU A 261 -10.44 -4.61 -20.14
CA GLU A 261 -9.63 -4.02 -21.23
C GLU A 261 -8.13 -4.09 -20.91
N ASP A 262 -7.80 -4.09 -19.62
CA ASP A 262 -6.42 -4.25 -19.17
C ASP A 262 -5.84 -5.60 -19.60
N LYS A 263 -4.62 -5.57 -20.13
CA LYS A 263 -3.89 -6.78 -20.50
C LYS A 263 -3.72 -7.74 -19.33
N TYR A 264 -3.49 -7.18 -18.14
CA TYR A 264 -3.28 -7.90 -16.90
C TYR A 264 -4.43 -7.61 -15.92
N TRP A 265 -4.96 -8.62 -15.30
CA TRP A 265 -6.03 -8.50 -14.31
C TRP A 265 -6.05 -9.68 -13.34
N GLU A 266 -6.60 -9.45 -12.18
CA GLU A 266 -6.81 -10.41 -11.11
C GLU A 266 -8.28 -10.39 -10.71
N LEU A 267 -8.96 -11.54 -10.71
CA LEU A 267 -10.26 -11.65 -10.08
C LEU A 267 -10.06 -11.83 -8.57
N CYS A 268 -10.43 -10.82 -7.81
CA CYS A 268 -10.43 -10.88 -6.35
C CYS A 268 -11.80 -11.29 -5.83
N MET A 269 -11.87 -12.42 -5.12
CA MET A 269 -13.14 -12.91 -4.57
C MET A 269 -12.94 -13.58 -3.22
N THR A 270 -13.96 -13.47 -2.38
CA THR A 270 -14.00 -14.12 -1.07
C THR A 270 -14.25 -15.62 -1.22
N MET A 271 -13.85 -16.41 -0.24
CA MET A 271 -14.23 -17.82 -0.16
C MET A 271 -15.67 -18.00 0.35
N ASN A 272 -16.16 -17.02 1.10
CA ASN A 272 -17.51 -16.95 1.67
C ASN A 272 -18.16 -15.60 1.29
N ASP A 273 -19.01 -15.02 2.16
CA ASP A 273 -19.68 -13.74 1.88
C ASP A 273 -18.84 -12.52 2.27
N SER A 274 -17.87 -12.67 3.18
CA SER A 274 -17.09 -11.57 3.78
C SER A 274 -15.61 -11.63 3.42
N TRP A 275 -14.94 -10.44 3.40
CA TRP A 275 -13.50 -10.37 3.20
C TRP A 275 -12.74 -10.83 4.45
N GLY A 276 -13.07 -10.29 5.61
CA GLY A 276 -12.54 -10.70 6.90
C GLY A 276 -13.35 -11.86 7.51
N TYR A 277 -12.80 -12.48 8.54
CA TYR A 277 -13.49 -13.52 9.27
C TYR A 277 -14.77 -12.98 9.92
N GLN A 278 -15.89 -13.65 9.67
CA GLN A 278 -17.16 -13.45 10.38
C GLN A 278 -17.69 -14.82 10.84
N HIS A 279 -18.01 -14.92 12.12
CA HIS A 279 -18.48 -16.19 12.73
C HIS A 279 -19.86 -16.61 12.23
N THR A 280 -20.62 -15.71 11.63
CA THR A 280 -21.95 -15.97 11.03
C THR A 280 -21.88 -16.43 9.60
N ASP A 281 -20.72 -16.32 8.93
CA ASP A 281 -20.57 -16.74 7.55
C ASP A 281 -20.57 -18.26 7.44
N SER A 282 -21.55 -18.79 6.71
CA SER A 282 -21.71 -20.23 6.46
C SER A 282 -21.78 -20.58 4.97
N ASN A 283 -21.84 -19.55 4.11
CA ASN A 283 -22.05 -19.72 2.67
C ASN A 283 -20.70 -19.74 1.92
N TYR A 284 -19.97 -20.84 2.06
CA TYR A 284 -18.72 -21.01 1.32
C TYR A 284 -18.98 -21.35 -0.15
N LYS A 285 -18.22 -20.69 -1.04
CA LYS A 285 -18.26 -20.95 -2.47
C LYS A 285 -17.82 -22.38 -2.75
N SER A 286 -18.57 -23.07 -3.62
CA SER A 286 -18.20 -24.41 -4.07
C SER A 286 -16.94 -24.35 -4.95
N PRO A 287 -16.08 -25.38 -4.90
CA PRO A 287 -15.01 -25.54 -5.86
C PRO A 287 -15.48 -25.92 -7.28
N TYR A 288 -16.80 -26.14 -7.47
CA TYR A 288 -17.45 -26.51 -8.74
C TYR A 288 -18.38 -25.42 -9.24
#